data_b0a163555f7454c92e80f59b653618cf
#
_entry.id   b0a163555f7454c92e80f59b653618cf
#
_cell.length_a   1.000
_cell.length_b   1.000
_cell.length_c   1.000
_cell.angle_alpha   90.00
_cell.angle_beta   90.00
_cell.angle_gamma   90.00
#
_symmetry.space_group_name_H-M   'P 1'
#
loop_
_entity.id
_entity.type
_entity.pdbx_description
1 polymer ?
#
loop_
_entity_poly.entity_id
_entity_poly.type
_entity_poly.pdbx_seq_one_letter_code
_entity_poly.pdbx_strand_id
1 'polypeptide(L)'
;MMKQKLPLKKPITFNEKLQWLKLYDKNSIYSILVDKVAVRDYISKNFDENLLFPLLGVWKNPNEINYDELPNQFVLKCNHDSGSVIVCRDKEKLDKEYVKRYFDERLKREYFYYWRERPYKYVEPKILAEKYMADEHGELTDYKFMCFDGYVDNVMVCVDRHTGNTKFYFFNKDWQLKKYNKSSLSLPDDFKIEKPALMDEMFEIASRLSKGFPFVRIDLYCVNNKIYFGEYTFYPQGGYDANILPEADIALGNLIKI
;
A
#
# COMPACT_ATOMS: atom_id res chain seq x y z
N MET A 1 0.61 21.14 3.62
CA MET A 1 -0.37 21.73 2.69
C MET A 1 0.39 22.51 1.64
N MET A 2 0.27 22.14 0.36
CA MET A 2 0.92 22.90 -0.73
C MET A 2 0.22 24.26 -0.83
N LYS A 3 0.99 25.36 -0.69
CA LYS A 3 0.43 26.73 -0.77
C LYS A 3 0.17 27.20 -2.21
N GLN A 4 -0.10 26.26 -3.13
CA GLN A 4 -0.29 26.55 -4.56
C GLN A 4 -1.74 26.27 -4.96
N LYS A 5 -2.26 27.07 -5.90
CA LYS A 5 -3.56 26.86 -6.51
C LYS A 5 -3.48 25.63 -7.42
N LEU A 6 -4.36 24.66 -7.23
CA LEU A 6 -4.43 23.43 -8.02
C LEU A 6 -4.90 23.72 -9.45
N PRO A 7 -4.08 23.47 -10.50
CA PRO A 7 -4.42 23.79 -11.90
C PRO A 7 -5.26 22.66 -12.52
N LEU A 8 -6.48 22.45 -12.05
CA LEU A 8 -7.37 21.35 -12.50
C LEU A 8 -7.67 21.34 -14.01
N LYS A 9 -7.54 22.48 -14.71
CA LYS A 9 -7.80 22.54 -16.17
C LYS A 9 -6.66 21.95 -16.99
N LYS A 10 -5.44 22.03 -16.49
CA LYS A 10 -4.22 21.53 -17.16
C LYS A 10 -3.22 21.05 -16.09
N PRO A 11 -3.50 19.96 -15.39
CA PRO A 11 -2.57 19.40 -14.42
C PRO A 11 -1.34 18.82 -15.14
N ILE A 12 -0.16 19.09 -14.61
CA ILE A 12 1.12 18.72 -15.22
C ILE A 12 1.83 17.69 -14.32
N THR A 13 1.98 18.03 -13.03
CA THR A 13 2.75 17.19 -12.12
C THR A 13 1.98 15.95 -11.65
N PHE A 14 2.69 14.98 -11.11
CA PHE A 14 2.11 13.77 -10.54
C PHE A 14 1.07 14.09 -9.46
N ASN A 15 1.43 14.95 -8.51
CA ASN A 15 0.51 15.38 -7.46
C ASN A 15 -0.75 16.07 -8.02
N GLU A 16 -0.60 16.95 -9.01
CA GLU A 16 -1.73 17.63 -9.66
C GLU A 16 -2.64 16.64 -10.38
N LYS A 17 -2.08 15.69 -11.12
CA LYS A 17 -2.84 14.66 -11.85
C LYS A 17 -3.52 13.68 -10.89
N LEU A 18 -2.91 13.32 -9.76
CA LEU A 18 -3.59 12.53 -8.73
C LEU A 18 -4.81 13.26 -8.15
N GLN A 19 -4.74 14.58 -7.93
CA GLN A 19 -5.91 15.36 -7.50
C GLN A 19 -6.98 15.40 -8.59
N TRP A 20 -6.58 15.52 -9.86
CA TRP A 20 -7.51 15.45 -10.98
C TRP A 20 -8.22 14.09 -11.04
N LEU A 21 -7.48 12.99 -11.00
CA LEU A 21 -8.03 11.63 -10.97
C LEU A 21 -8.97 11.44 -9.78
N LYS A 22 -8.61 11.93 -8.60
CA LYS A 22 -9.44 11.85 -7.39
C LYS A 22 -10.81 12.50 -7.55
N LEU A 23 -10.90 13.55 -8.36
CA LEU A 23 -12.15 14.29 -8.63
C LEU A 23 -12.95 13.70 -9.79
N TYR A 24 -12.29 13.27 -10.86
CA TYR A 24 -12.92 12.98 -12.14
C TYR A 24 -12.92 11.50 -12.52
N ASP A 25 -11.94 10.72 -12.07
CA ASP A 25 -11.95 9.27 -12.27
C ASP A 25 -12.87 8.60 -11.24
N LYS A 26 -13.97 8.03 -11.74
CA LYS A 26 -15.05 7.47 -10.92
C LYS A 26 -15.22 5.97 -11.13
N ASN A 27 -14.17 5.28 -11.50
CA ASN A 27 -14.25 3.84 -11.74
C ASN A 27 -14.67 3.11 -10.45
N SER A 28 -15.79 2.38 -10.53
CA SER A 28 -16.39 1.69 -9.36
C SER A 28 -15.54 0.54 -8.82
N ILE A 29 -14.69 -0.05 -9.67
CA ILE A 29 -13.80 -1.16 -9.27
C ILE A 29 -12.84 -0.73 -8.15
N TYR A 30 -12.48 0.54 -8.06
CA TYR A 30 -11.54 1.03 -7.05
C TYR A 30 -12.01 0.75 -5.61
N SER A 31 -13.33 0.79 -5.35
CA SER A 31 -13.85 0.46 -4.02
C SER A 31 -13.66 -1.00 -3.64
N ILE A 32 -13.65 -1.92 -4.62
CA ILE A 32 -13.33 -3.33 -4.42
C ILE A 32 -11.83 -3.48 -4.16
N LEU A 33 -11.00 -2.78 -4.93
CA LEU A 33 -9.55 -2.94 -4.89
C LEU A 33 -8.88 -2.34 -3.64
N VAL A 34 -9.48 -1.29 -3.03
CA VAL A 34 -8.96 -0.72 -1.78
C VAL A 34 -9.48 -1.46 -0.53
N ASP A 35 -10.56 -2.23 -0.66
CA ASP A 35 -11.08 -3.06 0.43
C ASP A 35 -10.21 -4.32 0.59
N LYS A 36 -9.48 -4.40 1.70
CA LYS A 36 -8.54 -5.53 1.98
C LYS A 36 -9.22 -6.90 2.07
N VAL A 37 -10.55 -6.95 2.20
CA VAL A 37 -11.34 -8.19 2.15
C VAL A 37 -11.80 -8.47 0.72
N ALA A 38 -12.46 -7.51 0.07
CA ALA A 38 -13.04 -7.71 -1.26
C ALA A 38 -11.97 -7.91 -2.36
N VAL A 39 -10.81 -7.26 -2.24
CA VAL A 39 -9.70 -7.39 -3.20
C VAL A 39 -9.18 -8.83 -3.29
N ARG A 40 -9.34 -9.62 -2.24
CA ARG A 40 -8.88 -11.04 -2.21
C ARG A 40 -9.59 -11.87 -3.26
N ASP A 41 -10.92 -11.72 -3.36
CA ASP A 41 -11.71 -12.40 -4.39
C ASP A 41 -11.31 -11.94 -5.80
N TYR A 42 -11.00 -10.65 -5.95
CA TYR A 42 -10.54 -10.11 -7.22
C TYR A 42 -9.18 -10.69 -7.65
N ILE A 43 -8.21 -10.74 -6.73
CA ILE A 43 -6.89 -11.33 -6.97
C ILE A 43 -7.00 -12.83 -7.30
N SER A 44 -7.76 -13.58 -6.49
CA SER A 44 -7.94 -15.03 -6.67
C SER A 44 -8.58 -15.38 -8.03
N LYS A 45 -9.56 -14.58 -8.48
CA LYS A 45 -10.28 -14.83 -9.74
C LYS A 45 -9.54 -14.39 -10.99
N ASN A 46 -8.75 -13.30 -10.91
CA ASN A 46 -8.17 -12.67 -12.08
C ASN A 46 -6.66 -12.87 -12.23
N PHE A 47 -5.99 -13.34 -11.15
CA PHE A 47 -4.53 -13.53 -11.12
C PHE A 47 -4.16 -14.88 -10.52
N ASP A 48 -3.65 -14.88 -9.28
CA ASP A 48 -3.22 -16.09 -8.57
C ASP A 48 -3.53 -15.94 -7.07
N GLU A 49 -4.30 -16.90 -6.52
CA GLU A 49 -4.62 -16.93 -5.08
C GLU A 49 -3.38 -17.10 -4.19
N ASN A 50 -2.31 -17.69 -4.74
CA ASN A 50 -1.05 -17.86 -4.02
C ASN A 50 -0.34 -16.54 -3.71
N LEU A 51 -0.75 -15.44 -4.34
CA LEU A 51 -0.31 -14.09 -3.98
C LEU A 51 -0.92 -13.58 -2.68
N LEU A 52 -1.93 -14.23 -2.14
CA LEU A 52 -2.63 -13.76 -0.94
C LEU A 52 -2.02 -14.32 0.34
N PHE A 53 -1.84 -13.47 1.35
CA PHE A 53 -1.56 -13.94 2.70
C PHE A 53 -2.69 -14.86 3.17
N PRO A 54 -2.41 -15.94 3.92
CA PRO A 54 -3.47 -16.78 4.49
C PRO A 54 -4.41 -15.96 5.37
N LEU A 55 -5.70 -15.97 5.02
CA LEU A 55 -6.77 -15.32 5.77
C LEU A 55 -7.20 -16.24 6.92
N LEU A 56 -7.26 -15.70 8.14
CA LEU A 56 -7.63 -16.44 9.35
C LEU A 56 -9.08 -16.16 9.78
N GLY A 57 -9.62 -14.99 9.40
CA GLY A 57 -11.01 -14.64 9.71
C GLY A 57 -11.36 -13.23 9.29
N VAL A 58 -12.68 -12.95 9.25
CA VAL A 58 -13.25 -11.63 8.95
C VAL A 58 -14.46 -11.39 9.87
N TRP A 59 -14.52 -10.24 10.52
CA TRP A 59 -15.58 -9.90 11.47
C TRP A 59 -16.06 -8.46 11.28
N LYS A 60 -17.32 -8.19 11.61
CA LYS A 60 -17.91 -6.86 11.64
C LYS A 60 -17.76 -6.17 12.99
N ASN A 61 -17.53 -6.96 14.04
CA ASN A 61 -17.44 -6.50 15.40
C ASN A 61 -16.26 -7.17 16.12
N PRO A 62 -15.41 -6.44 16.86
CA PRO A 62 -14.29 -7.03 17.59
C PRO A 62 -14.69 -8.07 18.64
N ASN A 63 -15.95 -8.05 19.14
CA ASN A 63 -16.45 -9.08 20.06
C ASN A 63 -16.68 -10.45 19.39
N GLU A 64 -16.72 -10.50 18.05
CA GLU A 64 -16.89 -11.74 17.29
C GLU A 64 -15.57 -12.50 17.09
N ILE A 65 -14.43 -11.88 17.43
CA ILE A 65 -13.10 -12.49 17.24
C ILE A 65 -12.94 -13.65 18.22
N ASN A 66 -12.94 -14.89 17.69
CA ASN A 66 -12.59 -16.07 18.46
C ASN A 66 -11.07 -16.25 18.48
N TYR A 67 -10.42 -15.77 19.54
CA TYR A 67 -8.97 -15.86 19.68
C TYR A 67 -8.47 -17.30 19.85
N ASP A 68 -9.30 -18.23 20.29
CA ASP A 68 -8.89 -19.63 20.50
C ASP A 68 -8.65 -20.34 19.16
N GLU A 69 -9.35 -19.93 18.11
CA GLU A 69 -9.14 -20.42 16.74
C GLU A 69 -7.96 -19.77 16.03
N LEU A 70 -7.44 -18.65 16.53
CA LEU A 70 -6.29 -17.97 15.94
C LEU A 70 -4.96 -18.62 16.38
N PRO A 71 -3.96 -18.69 15.49
CA PRO A 71 -2.62 -19.17 15.85
C PRO A 71 -1.97 -18.24 16.89
N ASN A 72 -0.78 -18.61 17.40
CA ASN A 72 -0.08 -17.76 18.37
C ASN A 72 0.33 -16.40 17.78
N GLN A 73 0.60 -16.36 16.45
CA GLN A 73 1.02 -15.14 15.75
C GLN A 73 0.07 -14.82 14.60
N PHE A 74 -0.44 -13.60 14.59
CA PHE A 74 -1.35 -13.11 13.54
C PHE A 74 -1.32 -11.56 13.44
N VAL A 75 -1.94 -11.03 12.41
CA VAL A 75 -2.10 -9.58 12.22
C VAL A 75 -3.57 -9.26 12.05
N LEU A 76 -4.10 -8.38 12.89
CA LEU A 76 -5.44 -7.81 12.74
C LEU A 76 -5.38 -6.48 12.01
N LYS A 77 -6.29 -6.25 11.07
CA LYS A 77 -6.36 -5.00 10.27
C LYS A 77 -7.81 -4.57 10.06
N CYS A 78 -8.06 -3.26 9.93
CA CYS A 78 -9.28 -2.82 9.26
C CYS A 78 -9.16 -2.91 7.75
N ASN A 79 -10.25 -3.29 7.07
CA ASN A 79 -10.28 -3.40 5.60
C ASN A 79 -10.39 -2.05 4.88
N HIS A 80 -10.99 -1.04 5.52
CA HIS A 80 -11.52 0.19 4.93
C HIS A 80 -10.66 1.45 5.17
N ASP A 81 -9.48 1.29 5.76
CA ASP A 81 -8.58 2.42 6.05
C ASP A 81 -7.10 2.06 5.87
N SER A 82 -6.22 3.02 6.14
CA SER A 82 -4.78 2.83 6.22
C SER A 82 -4.30 3.02 7.65
N GLY A 83 -3.43 2.12 8.11
CA GLY A 83 -2.75 2.22 9.41
C GLY A 83 -3.49 1.60 10.60
N SER A 84 -4.71 1.08 10.42
CA SER A 84 -5.39 0.32 11.49
C SER A 84 -4.91 -1.13 11.51
N VAL A 85 -3.81 -1.36 12.22
CA VAL A 85 -3.12 -2.66 12.30
C VAL A 85 -2.69 -2.95 13.72
N ILE A 86 -2.91 -4.18 14.18
CA ILE A 86 -2.33 -4.76 15.40
C ILE A 86 -1.58 -6.03 15.02
N VAL A 87 -0.28 -6.08 15.31
CA VAL A 87 0.56 -7.25 15.11
C VAL A 87 0.64 -8.02 16.42
N CYS A 88 0.05 -9.22 16.45
CA CYS A 88 0.17 -10.15 17.57
C CYS A 88 1.33 -11.10 17.32
N ARG A 89 2.39 -10.98 18.09
CA ARG A 89 3.56 -11.88 18.07
C ARG A 89 3.48 -12.98 19.14
N ASP A 90 2.60 -12.82 20.12
CA ASP A 90 2.38 -13.76 21.22
C ASP A 90 0.95 -13.57 21.74
N LYS A 91 0.07 -14.54 21.43
CA LYS A 91 -1.34 -14.47 21.77
C LYS A 91 -1.60 -14.43 23.30
N GLU A 92 -0.73 -15.06 24.08
CA GLU A 92 -0.88 -15.10 25.54
C GLU A 92 -0.63 -13.73 26.17
N LYS A 93 0.17 -12.86 25.50
CA LYS A 93 0.46 -11.49 25.95
C LYS A 93 -0.47 -10.43 25.35
N LEU A 94 -1.43 -10.85 24.51
CA LEU A 94 -2.32 -9.93 23.83
C LEU A 94 -3.35 -9.34 24.80
N ASP A 95 -3.35 -8.02 24.95
CA ASP A 95 -4.42 -7.29 25.65
C ASP A 95 -5.68 -7.26 24.76
N LYS A 96 -6.57 -8.25 24.96
CA LYS A 96 -7.82 -8.38 24.19
C LYS A 96 -8.76 -7.19 24.40
N GLU A 97 -8.76 -6.57 25.58
CA GLU A 97 -9.57 -5.37 25.86
C GLU A 97 -9.04 -4.13 25.13
N TYR A 98 -7.71 -4.00 25.02
CA TYR A 98 -7.11 -2.98 24.17
C TYR A 98 -7.47 -3.19 22.70
N VAL A 99 -7.33 -4.43 22.19
CA VAL A 99 -7.71 -4.77 20.80
C VAL A 99 -9.15 -4.40 20.51
N LYS A 100 -10.06 -4.75 21.43
CA LYS A 100 -11.48 -4.42 21.32
C LYS A 100 -11.70 -2.91 21.22
N ARG A 101 -11.21 -2.14 22.20
CA ARG A 101 -11.35 -0.67 22.19
C ARG A 101 -10.76 -0.04 20.93
N TYR A 102 -9.57 -0.52 20.51
CA TYR A 102 -8.90 -0.04 19.31
C TYR A 102 -9.76 -0.21 18.06
N PHE A 103 -10.30 -1.41 17.81
CA PHE A 103 -11.11 -1.66 16.63
C PHE A 103 -12.52 -1.06 16.74
N ASP A 104 -13.12 -0.95 17.92
CA ASP A 104 -14.38 -0.23 18.13
C ASP A 104 -14.28 1.25 17.69
N GLU A 105 -13.13 1.88 17.90
CA GLU A 105 -12.88 3.24 17.43
C GLU A 105 -12.56 3.28 15.93
N ARG A 106 -11.77 2.33 15.44
CA ARG A 106 -11.33 2.32 14.04
C ARG A 106 -12.48 2.02 13.08
N LEU A 107 -13.38 1.09 13.40
CA LEU A 107 -14.54 0.76 12.59
C LEU A 107 -15.51 1.94 12.39
N LYS A 108 -15.53 2.89 13.33
CA LYS A 108 -16.36 4.12 13.24
C LYS A 108 -15.76 5.18 12.33
N ARG A 109 -14.54 5.00 11.85
CA ARG A 109 -13.86 6.00 11.03
C ARG A 109 -14.41 6.00 9.61
N GLU A 110 -14.91 7.13 9.18
CA GLU A 110 -15.21 7.39 7.78
C GLU A 110 -13.94 7.89 7.09
N TYR A 111 -13.06 6.94 6.68
CA TYR A 111 -11.71 7.23 6.15
C TYR A 111 -11.73 8.20 4.96
N PHE A 112 -12.79 8.18 4.14
CA PHE A 112 -13.00 9.12 3.04
C PHE A 112 -12.83 10.60 3.47
N TYR A 113 -13.27 10.99 4.66
CA TYR A 113 -13.24 12.39 5.07
C TYR A 113 -11.83 12.91 5.41
N TYR A 114 -10.87 12.04 5.63
CA TYR A 114 -9.48 12.44 5.92
C TYR A 114 -8.76 12.94 4.66
N TRP A 115 -8.84 12.18 3.55
CA TRP A 115 -8.09 12.45 2.34
C TRP A 115 -8.95 12.65 1.11
N ARG A 116 -10.29 12.54 1.23
CA ARG A 116 -11.26 12.62 0.13
C ARG A 116 -11.01 11.58 -0.96
N GLU A 117 -10.52 10.42 -0.58
CA GLU A 117 -10.31 9.29 -1.47
C GLU A 117 -11.63 8.54 -1.66
N ARG A 118 -12.30 8.82 -2.78
CA ARG A 118 -13.64 8.30 -3.09
C ARG A 118 -13.77 6.78 -2.97
N PRO A 119 -12.78 5.94 -3.36
CA PRO A 119 -12.90 4.48 -3.25
C PRO A 119 -13.29 4.00 -1.85
N TYR A 120 -12.76 4.61 -0.80
CA TYR A 120 -13.04 4.23 0.58
C TYR A 120 -14.44 4.60 1.08
N LYS A 121 -15.16 5.48 0.38
CA LYS A 121 -16.48 5.96 0.81
C LYS A 121 -17.53 4.85 0.91
N TYR A 122 -17.37 3.80 0.11
CA TYR A 122 -18.37 2.74 -0.05
C TYR A 122 -17.91 1.39 0.52
N VAL A 123 -16.78 1.35 1.20
CA VAL A 123 -16.27 0.15 1.84
C VAL A 123 -16.97 -0.06 3.17
N GLU A 124 -17.66 -1.19 3.35
CA GLU A 124 -18.25 -1.59 4.63
C GLU A 124 -17.11 -1.93 5.63
N PRO A 125 -17.04 -1.27 6.79
CA PRO A 125 -15.97 -1.52 7.76
C PRO A 125 -15.99 -2.96 8.30
N LYS A 126 -14.83 -3.62 8.28
CA LYS A 126 -14.62 -4.96 8.84
C LYS A 126 -13.22 -5.06 9.44
N ILE A 127 -13.04 -6.04 10.30
CA ILE A 127 -11.74 -6.50 10.80
C ILE A 127 -11.40 -7.77 10.03
N LEU A 128 -10.17 -7.91 9.58
CA LEU A 128 -9.65 -9.17 9.07
C LEU A 128 -8.42 -9.61 9.88
N ALA A 129 -8.23 -10.91 10.01
CA ALA A 129 -7.01 -11.50 10.53
C ALA A 129 -6.25 -12.20 9.41
N GLU A 130 -4.96 -11.94 9.32
CA GLU A 130 -4.04 -12.64 8.42
C GLU A 130 -2.94 -13.31 9.23
N LYS A 131 -2.39 -14.42 8.68
CA LYS A 131 -1.23 -15.08 9.26
C LYS A 131 -0.08 -14.07 9.37
N TYR A 132 0.56 -14.01 10.53
CA TYR A 132 1.80 -13.26 10.70
C TYR A 132 2.88 -13.85 9.80
N MET A 133 3.51 -13.00 9.01
CA MET A 133 4.60 -13.35 8.13
C MET A 133 5.75 -12.38 8.38
N ALA A 134 6.96 -12.91 8.42
CA ALA A 134 8.19 -12.15 8.56
C ALA A 134 9.34 -12.92 7.89
N ASP A 135 10.38 -12.21 7.50
CA ASP A 135 11.62 -12.79 7.04
C ASP A 135 12.46 -13.35 8.21
N GLU A 136 13.66 -13.79 7.93
CA GLU A 136 14.61 -14.32 8.93
C GLU A 136 15.06 -13.29 9.98
N HIS A 137 14.87 -11.99 9.69
CA HIS A 137 15.16 -10.89 10.62
C HIS A 137 13.91 -10.46 11.43
N GLY A 138 12.76 -11.11 11.22
CA GLY A 138 11.51 -10.79 11.89
C GLY A 138 10.81 -9.58 11.30
N GLU A 139 11.14 -9.19 10.06
CA GLU A 139 10.60 -8.03 9.37
C GLU A 139 9.82 -8.41 8.11
N LEU A 140 9.05 -7.47 7.61
CA LEU A 140 8.32 -7.60 6.36
C LEU A 140 8.59 -6.35 5.52
N THR A 141 9.52 -6.50 4.56
CA THR A 141 9.88 -5.39 3.67
C THR A 141 8.78 -5.11 2.66
N ASP A 142 8.34 -3.86 2.64
CA ASP A 142 7.38 -3.32 1.67
C ASP A 142 8.06 -2.89 0.38
N TYR A 143 7.64 -3.43 -0.75
CA TYR A 143 8.03 -3.03 -2.10
C TYR A 143 6.83 -2.39 -2.78
N LYS A 144 6.91 -1.08 -3.07
CA LYS A 144 5.79 -0.27 -3.55
C LYS A 144 6.04 0.19 -4.98
N PHE A 145 5.37 -0.45 -5.92
CA PHE A 145 5.57 -0.26 -7.36
C PHE A 145 4.70 0.89 -7.87
N MET A 146 5.32 1.90 -8.48
CA MET A 146 4.63 3.02 -9.11
C MET A 146 4.28 2.66 -10.54
N CYS A 147 3.00 2.42 -10.81
CA CYS A 147 2.52 1.84 -12.05
C CYS A 147 1.60 2.79 -12.82
N PHE A 148 1.74 2.79 -14.14
CA PHE A 148 1.05 3.67 -15.08
C PHE A 148 0.49 2.84 -16.24
N ASP A 149 -0.75 2.36 -16.13
CA ASP A 149 -1.43 1.51 -17.13
C ASP A 149 -0.56 0.30 -17.57
N GLY A 150 -0.05 -0.44 -16.59
CA GLY A 150 0.80 -1.61 -16.83
C GLY A 150 2.30 -1.30 -17.01
N TYR A 151 2.69 -0.04 -17.24
CA TYR A 151 4.10 0.35 -17.19
C TYR A 151 4.51 0.60 -15.73
N VAL A 152 5.57 -0.05 -15.28
CA VAL A 152 6.14 0.13 -13.94
C VAL A 152 7.40 0.97 -14.03
N ASP A 153 7.34 2.23 -13.59
CA ASP A 153 8.49 3.15 -13.66
C ASP A 153 9.55 2.83 -12.60
N ASN A 154 9.09 2.53 -11.40
CA ASN A 154 9.99 2.30 -10.28
C ASN A 154 9.33 1.48 -9.16
N VAL A 155 10.17 0.99 -8.26
CA VAL A 155 9.77 0.45 -6.96
C VAL A 155 10.32 1.33 -5.84
N MET A 156 9.48 1.70 -4.89
CA MET A 156 9.87 2.36 -3.65
C MET A 156 10.10 1.29 -2.58
N VAL A 157 11.33 1.20 -2.08
CA VAL A 157 11.73 0.28 -1.01
C VAL A 157 11.64 1.01 0.32
N CYS A 158 10.94 0.42 1.28
CA CYS A 158 10.78 0.97 2.63
C CYS A 158 11.75 0.28 3.58
N VAL A 159 12.74 1.00 4.09
CA VAL A 159 13.75 0.48 5.02
C VAL A 159 13.65 1.13 6.41
N ASP A 160 14.27 0.54 7.41
CA ASP A 160 14.34 1.03 8.79
C ASP A 160 12.96 1.24 9.45
N ARG A 161 11.93 0.50 9.03
CA ARG A 161 10.55 0.66 9.56
C ARG A 161 10.48 0.39 11.07
N HIS A 162 11.25 -0.58 11.55
CA HIS A 162 11.29 -0.95 12.98
C HIS A 162 11.87 0.15 13.88
N THR A 163 12.69 1.05 13.31
CA THR A 163 13.30 2.17 14.07
C THR A 163 12.33 3.33 14.31
N GLY A 164 11.15 3.33 13.65
CA GLY A 164 10.22 4.45 13.62
C GLY A 164 10.68 5.60 12.69
N ASN A 165 11.84 5.48 12.03
CA ASN A 165 12.38 6.44 11.07
C ASN A 165 12.47 5.81 9.69
N THR A 166 11.32 5.39 9.16
CA THR A 166 11.24 4.74 7.84
C THR A 166 11.80 5.64 6.75
N LYS A 167 12.71 5.09 5.97
CA LYS A 167 13.29 5.74 4.79
C LYS A 167 12.73 5.09 3.52
N PHE A 168 12.65 5.88 2.46
CA PHE A 168 12.07 5.48 1.18
C PHE A 168 13.05 5.75 0.07
N TYR A 169 13.40 4.70 -0.70
CA TYR A 169 14.32 4.79 -1.83
C TYR A 169 13.69 4.21 -3.07
N PHE A 170 13.87 4.88 -4.20
CA PHE A 170 13.26 4.50 -5.47
C PHE A 170 14.28 3.86 -6.38
N PHE A 171 13.96 2.71 -6.98
CA PHE A 171 14.81 2.00 -7.92
C PHE A 171 14.03 1.69 -9.19
N ASN A 172 14.69 1.81 -10.34
CA ASN A 172 14.12 1.34 -11.60
C ASN A 172 14.24 -0.20 -11.73
N LYS A 173 13.79 -0.77 -12.84
CA LYS A 173 13.85 -2.22 -13.10
C LYS A 173 15.30 -2.75 -13.11
N ASP A 174 16.26 -1.94 -13.58
CA ASP A 174 17.68 -2.27 -13.58
C ASP A 174 18.36 -2.10 -12.22
N TRP A 175 17.59 -1.86 -11.19
CA TRP A 175 18.02 -1.62 -9.81
C TRP A 175 18.94 -0.40 -9.63
N GLN A 176 18.76 0.61 -10.49
CA GLN A 176 19.46 1.90 -10.36
C GLN A 176 18.63 2.84 -9.49
N LEU A 177 19.29 3.50 -8.55
CA LEU A 177 18.67 4.47 -7.66
C LEU A 177 18.13 5.67 -8.45
N LYS A 178 16.85 5.99 -8.25
CA LYS A 178 16.17 7.19 -8.76
C LYS A 178 16.12 8.25 -7.66
N LYS A 179 16.75 9.39 -7.88
CA LYS A 179 16.69 10.51 -6.92
C LYS A 179 15.34 11.23 -7.02
N TYR A 180 14.28 10.58 -6.56
CA TYR A 180 12.91 11.07 -6.66
C TYR A 180 12.41 11.81 -5.43
N ASN A 181 13.04 11.64 -4.30
CA ASN A 181 12.64 12.26 -3.04
C ASN A 181 13.80 12.99 -2.34
N LYS A 182 13.45 13.83 -1.37
CA LYS A 182 14.44 14.61 -0.61
C LYS A 182 15.46 13.74 0.13
N SER A 183 15.04 12.58 0.64
CA SER A 183 15.94 11.65 1.36
C SER A 183 17.06 11.11 0.46
N SER A 184 16.84 11.02 -0.84
CA SER A 184 17.84 10.52 -1.78
C SER A 184 18.96 11.54 -2.12
N LEU A 185 18.77 12.83 -1.78
CA LEU A 185 19.75 13.88 -2.07
C LEU A 185 20.99 13.81 -1.17
N SER A 186 20.84 13.28 0.04
CA SER A 186 21.93 13.20 1.04
C SER A 186 22.60 11.82 1.07
N LEU A 187 22.29 10.96 0.10
CA LEU A 187 22.90 9.63 0.05
C LEU A 187 24.34 9.70 -0.47
N PRO A 188 25.25 8.91 0.09
CA PRO A 188 26.58 8.77 -0.44
C PRO A 188 26.57 8.12 -1.83
N ASP A 189 27.59 8.35 -2.64
CA ASP A 189 27.65 7.85 -4.03
C ASP A 189 27.74 6.31 -4.11
N ASP A 190 28.23 5.67 -3.07
CA ASP A 190 28.33 4.21 -2.93
C ASP A 190 27.11 3.56 -2.27
N PHE A 191 26.04 4.32 -2.01
CA PHE A 191 24.83 3.79 -1.41
C PHE A 191 24.22 2.68 -2.26
N LYS A 192 24.01 1.53 -1.64
CA LYS A 192 23.41 0.35 -2.29
C LYS A 192 22.43 -0.32 -1.35
N ILE A 193 21.36 -0.84 -1.93
CA ILE A 193 20.48 -1.82 -1.32
C ILE A 193 20.57 -3.07 -2.19
N GLU A 194 20.65 -4.24 -1.59
CA GLU A 194 20.68 -5.51 -2.32
C GLU A 194 19.36 -5.71 -3.08
N LYS A 195 19.46 -6.12 -4.35
CA LYS A 195 18.27 -6.44 -5.17
C LYS A 195 17.73 -7.80 -4.75
N PRO A 196 16.47 -7.90 -4.28
CA PRO A 196 15.85 -9.18 -3.98
C PRO A 196 15.82 -10.10 -5.19
N ALA A 197 16.04 -11.39 -4.99
CA ALA A 197 16.11 -12.38 -6.07
C ALA A 197 14.82 -12.41 -6.94
N LEU A 198 13.66 -12.18 -6.36
CA LEU A 198 12.36 -12.19 -7.05
C LEU A 198 11.95 -10.80 -7.58
N MET A 199 12.81 -9.79 -7.58
CA MET A 199 12.44 -8.42 -7.94
C MET A 199 11.92 -8.31 -9.38
N ASP A 200 12.51 -9.02 -10.33
CA ASP A 200 12.06 -8.99 -11.73
C ASP A 200 10.64 -9.58 -11.87
N GLU A 201 10.35 -10.67 -11.16
CA GLU A 201 9.01 -11.26 -11.10
C GLU A 201 8.01 -10.30 -10.42
N MET A 202 8.42 -9.60 -9.36
CA MET A 202 7.58 -8.59 -8.70
C MET A 202 7.24 -7.44 -9.66
N PHE A 203 8.17 -6.98 -10.52
CA PHE A 203 7.89 -5.99 -11.56
C PHE A 203 6.84 -6.50 -12.56
N GLU A 204 6.92 -7.76 -12.97
CA GLU A 204 5.95 -8.38 -13.89
C GLU A 204 4.57 -8.53 -13.26
N ILE A 205 4.49 -8.96 -12.00
CA ILE A 205 3.24 -9.03 -11.25
C ILE A 205 2.63 -7.63 -11.12
N ALA A 206 3.40 -6.63 -10.70
CA ALA A 206 2.92 -5.25 -10.58
C ALA A 206 2.43 -4.68 -11.90
N SER A 207 3.13 -4.96 -13.02
CA SER A 207 2.69 -4.59 -14.37
C SER A 207 1.34 -5.20 -14.72
N ARG A 208 1.14 -6.50 -14.46
CA ARG A 208 -0.12 -7.19 -14.72
C ARG A 208 -1.27 -6.66 -13.88
N LEU A 209 -1.03 -6.44 -12.57
CA LEU A 209 -2.02 -5.94 -11.62
C LEU A 209 -2.48 -4.51 -11.92
N SER A 210 -1.64 -3.71 -12.60
CA SER A 210 -1.89 -2.28 -12.82
C SER A 210 -2.49 -1.93 -14.18
N LYS A 211 -2.72 -2.91 -15.06
CA LYS A 211 -3.32 -2.65 -16.38
C LYS A 211 -4.73 -2.05 -16.26
N GLY A 212 -4.98 -1.03 -17.08
CA GLY A 212 -6.26 -0.33 -17.12
C GLY A 212 -6.43 0.78 -16.08
N PHE A 213 -5.41 1.06 -15.27
CA PHE A 213 -5.42 2.16 -14.31
C PHE A 213 -4.44 3.26 -14.74
N PRO A 214 -4.89 4.51 -14.95
CA PRO A 214 -3.99 5.61 -15.33
C PRO A 214 -2.79 5.77 -14.39
N PHE A 215 -3.01 5.53 -13.12
CA PHE A 215 -2.01 5.38 -12.08
C PHE A 215 -2.52 4.48 -10.97
N VAL A 216 -1.66 3.62 -10.47
CA VAL A 216 -1.85 2.89 -9.21
C VAL A 216 -0.50 2.49 -8.61
N ARG A 217 -0.37 2.54 -7.31
CA ARG A 217 0.74 1.92 -6.58
C ARG A 217 0.33 0.52 -6.17
N ILE A 218 1.13 -0.46 -6.57
CA ILE A 218 0.96 -1.86 -6.16
C ILE A 218 1.99 -2.15 -5.07
N ASP A 219 1.50 -2.56 -3.90
CA ASP A 219 2.37 -2.93 -2.80
C ASP A 219 2.51 -4.46 -2.78
N LEU A 220 3.74 -4.96 -2.83
CA LEU A 220 4.08 -6.38 -2.77
C LEU A 220 5.08 -6.63 -1.64
N TYR A 221 5.08 -7.86 -1.16
CA TYR A 221 6.03 -8.36 -0.17
C TYR A 221 6.78 -9.58 -0.72
N CYS A 222 8.00 -9.78 -0.26
CA CYS A 222 8.76 -10.99 -0.54
C CYS A 222 9.19 -11.63 0.78
N VAL A 223 8.68 -12.82 1.08
CA VAL A 223 8.96 -13.54 2.33
C VAL A 223 9.21 -15.00 2.00
N ASN A 224 10.35 -15.54 2.50
CA ASN A 224 10.73 -16.94 2.29
C ASN A 224 10.68 -17.35 0.80
N ASN A 225 11.25 -16.50 -0.04
CA ASN A 225 11.30 -16.68 -1.50
C ASN A 225 9.92 -16.86 -2.16
N LYS A 226 8.90 -16.18 -1.62
CA LYS A 226 7.54 -16.14 -2.15
C LYS A 226 7.02 -14.71 -2.16
N ILE A 227 6.33 -14.32 -3.24
CA ILE A 227 5.74 -12.99 -3.41
C ILE A 227 4.32 -13.00 -2.87
N TYR A 228 3.96 -11.94 -2.14
CA TYR A 228 2.62 -11.70 -1.66
C TYR A 228 2.12 -10.33 -2.06
N PHE A 229 0.83 -10.26 -2.42
CA PHE A 229 0.12 -9.01 -2.66
C PHE A 229 -0.20 -8.32 -1.33
N GLY A 230 0.07 -7.02 -1.26
CA GLY A 230 -0.26 -6.16 -0.12
C GLY A 230 -1.54 -5.37 -0.34
N GLU A 231 -1.47 -4.36 -1.21
CA GLU A 231 -2.62 -3.48 -1.48
C GLU A 231 -2.52 -2.76 -2.83
N TYR A 232 -3.69 -2.29 -3.31
CA TYR A 232 -3.80 -1.24 -4.32
C TYR A 232 -3.90 0.12 -3.63
N THR A 233 -3.06 1.08 -4.04
CA THR A 233 -3.13 2.46 -3.55
C THR A 233 -3.25 3.43 -4.73
N PHE A 234 -4.42 4.04 -4.91
CA PHE A 234 -4.66 4.96 -6.03
C PHE A 234 -4.16 6.38 -5.77
N TYR A 235 -4.13 6.80 -4.52
CA TYR A 235 -3.78 8.16 -4.14
C TYR A 235 -2.76 8.18 -2.99
N PRO A 236 -1.50 7.75 -3.21
CA PRO A 236 -0.48 7.74 -2.17
C PRO A 236 -0.35 9.12 -1.55
N GLN A 237 -0.26 9.18 -0.21
CA GLN A 237 -0.29 10.43 0.58
C GLN A 237 -1.49 11.34 0.26
N GLY A 238 -2.65 10.75 -0.11
CA GLY A 238 -3.82 11.50 -0.56
C GLY A 238 -3.57 12.37 -1.81
N GLY A 239 -2.53 12.06 -2.58
CA GLY A 239 -2.07 12.83 -3.75
C GLY A 239 -1.32 14.12 -3.40
N TYR A 240 -0.75 14.23 -2.19
CA TYR A 240 -0.02 15.42 -1.72
C TYR A 240 1.36 15.06 -1.14
N ASP A 241 2.16 14.32 -1.89
CA ASP A 241 3.49 13.97 -1.42
C ASP A 241 4.48 15.13 -1.61
N ALA A 242 4.73 15.87 -0.54
CA ALA A 242 5.68 16.99 -0.50
C ALA A 242 7.15 16.55 -0.45
N ASN A 243 7.43 15.25 -0.34
CA ASN A 243 8.80 14.71 -0.34
C ASN A 243 9.31 14.43 -1.74
N ILE A 244 8.45 14.26 -2.73
CA ILE A 244 8.83 14.11 -4.13
C ILE A 244 9.52 15.41 -4.60
N LEU A 245 10.63 15.26 -5.31
CA LEU A 245 11.36 16.39 -5.89
C LEU A 245 10.60 16.97 -7.08
N PRO A 246 10.68 18.28 -7.37
CA PRO A 246 9.93 18.91 -8.45
C PRO A 246 10.13 18.25 -9.82
N GLU A 247 11.36 17.87 -10.15
CA GLU A 247 11.70 17.20 -11.42
C GLU A 247 11.06 15.80 -11.49
N ALA A 248 11.05 15.09 -10.38
CA ALA A 248 10.41 13.77 -10.28
C ALA A 248 8.87 13.89 -10.33
N ASP A 249 8.29 14.92 -9.69
CA ASP A 249 6.85 15.20 -9.75
C ASP A 249 6.40 15.46 -11.20
N ILE A 250 7.19 16.21 -11.99
CA ILE A 250 6.94 16.42 -13.42
C ILE A 250 7.12 15.13 -14.21
N ALA A 251 8.22 14.41 -14.01
CA ALA A 251 8.53 13.18 -14.74
C ALA A 251 7.45 12.11 -14.55
N LEU A 252 7.06 11.83 -13.30
CA LEU A 252 5.97 10.90 -12.98
C LEU A 252 4.61 11.41 -13.49
N GLY A 253 4.40 12.72 -13.45
CA GLY A 253 3.20 13.35 -14.01
C GLY A 253 3.05 13.09 -15.52
N ASN A 254 4.15 13.13 -16.28
CA ASN A 254 4.13 12.87 -17.73
C ASN A 254 3.71 11.43 -18.08
N LEU A 255 3.84 10.48 -17.15
CA LEU A 255 3.44 9.09 -17.35
C LEU A 255 1.92 8.88 -17.18
N ILE A 256 1.23 9.77 -16.46
CA ILE A 256 -0.23 9.68 -16.30
C ILE A 256 -0.92 10.26 -17.53
N LYS A 257 -1.72 9.45 -18.20
CA LYS A 257 -2.62 9.86 -19.30
C LYS A 257 -4.00 10.17 -18.72
N ILE A 258 -4.50 11.40 -18.89
CA ILE A 258 -5.82 11.87 -18.44
C ILE A 258 -6.51 12.60 -19.59
#